data_7de1eaf2e6be99e23049f7b474b56084
#
_entry.id   7de1eaf2e6be99e23049f7b474b56084
#
_cell.length_a   1.000
_cell.length_b   1.000
_cell.length_c   1.000
_cell.angle_alpha   90.00
_cell.angle_beta   90.00
_cell.angle_gamma   90.00
#
_symmetry.space_group_name_H-M   'P 1'
#
loop_
_entity.id
_entity.type
_entity.pdbx_description
1 polymer ?
#
loop_
_entity_poly.entity_id
_entity_poly.type
_entity_poly.pdbx_seq_one_letter_code
_entity_poly.pdbx_strand_id
1 'polypeptide(L)'
;MSIPELGKKIKVTVPSTTANLGPGFDCLGAALDLYNEFIFTRIEGGGDRFDLIMESTDGNHLRGGPENLVFRAAQKVWESANMDPFALEARVKLAVPPARGLGSSATAIVAGLIGANAIMNSPLSKEKLLELAIDIEGHPDNVVPSLLGGLCLTARSSSQRWRIIRCDWHDSIKAVVAIPAIRLSTSAVSYTHLTLPTNC
;
A
#
# COMPACT_ATOMS: atom_id res chain seq x y z
N MET A 1 13.29 22.22 4.60
CA MET A 1 11.81 22.29 4.70
C MET A 1 11.42 22.48 6.14
N SER A 2 10.30 23.17 6.45
CA SER A 2 9.83 23.33 7.82
C SER A 2 9.03 22.11 8.27
N ILE A 3 9.14 21.75 9.55
CA ILE A 3 8.30 20.70 10.15
C ILE A 3 6.83 21.16 10.05
N PRO A 4 5.89 20.27 9.67
CA PRO A 4 4.47 20.60 9.58
C PRO A 4 3.88 21.11 10.90
N GLU A 5 2.83 21.92 10.82
CA GLU A 5 2.13 22.42 12.02
C GLU A 5 1.55 21.27 12.86
N LEU A 6 1.62 21.45 14.19
CA LEU A 6 1.01 20.52 15.14
C LEU A 6 -0.51 20.44 14.90
N GLY A 7 -1.05 19.22 14.92
CA GLY A 7 -2.47 18.99 14.66
C GLY A 7 -2.87 18.98 13.19
N LYS A 8 -1.94 19.24 12.25
CA LYS A 8 -2.22 19.10 10.80
C LYS A 8 -2.71 17.69 10.51
N LYS A 9 -3.81 17.59 9.76
CA LYS A 9 -4.44 16.31 9.41
C LYS A 9 -4.52 16.13 7.91
N ILE A 10 -4.27 14.89 7.46
CA ILE A 10 -4.42 14.47 6.07
C ILE A 10 -5.22 13.17 6.06
N LYS A 11 -6.30 13.15 5.26
CA LYS A 11 -7.02 11.91 4.96
C LYS A 11 -6.51 11.33 3.64
N VAL A 12 -6.17 10.06 3.66
CA VAL A 12 -5.74 9.27 2.51
C VAL A 12 -6.68 8.11 2.34
N THR A 13 -7.22 7.94 1.13
CA THR A 13 -8.06 6.79 0.77
C THR A 13 -7.32 5.97 -0.27
N VAL A 14 -7.12 4.68 0.01
CA VAL A 14 -6.31 3.78 -0.81
C VAL A 14 -7.14 2.56 -1.17
N PRO A 15 -7.22 2.20 -2.47
CA PRO A 15 -7.94 1.01 -2.89
C PRO A 15 -7.22 -0.27 -2.45
N SER A 16 -7.98 -1.27 -2.05
CA SER A 16 -7.51 -2.65 -1.99
C SER A 16 -7.16 -3.14 -3.39
N THR A 17 -6.34 -4.17 -3.48
CA THR A 17 -5.85 -4.68 -4.76
C THR A 17 -5.96 -6.19 -4.85
N THR A 18 -6.01 -6.69 -6.06
CA THR A 18 -5.80 -8.10 -6.38
C THR A 18 -4.67 -8.20 -7.40
N ALA A 19 -3.85 -9.22 -7.28
CA ALA A 19 -2.71 -9.45 -8.16
C ALA A 19 -2.67 -10.90 -8.65
N ASN A 20 -1.67 -11.23 -9.46
CA ASN A 20 -1.50 -12.57 -10.02
C ASN A 20 -2.72 -13.04 -10.84
N LEU A 21 -3.27 -12.12 -11.64
CA LEU A 21 -4.46 -12.35 -12.45
C LEU A 21 -4.12 -13.24 -13.65
N GLY A 22 -4.58 -14.49 -13.65
CA GLY A 22 -4.33 -15.47 -14.70
C GLY A 22 -2.82 -15.70 -14.92
N PRO A 23 -2.30 -15.55 -16.15
CA PRO A 23 -0.88 -15.73 -16.46
C PRO A 23 0.01 -14.57 -15.98
N GLY A 24 -0.56 -13.54 -15.38
CA GLY A 24 0.14 -12.31 -14.97
C GLY A 24 0.79 -12.38 -13.59
N PHE A 25 1.46 -13.48 -13.24
CA PHE A 25 2.14 -13.64 -11.96
C PHE A 25 3.24 -12.57 -11.77
N ASP A 26 3.26 -11.91 -10.60
CA ASP A 26 4.18 -10.82 -10.20
C ASP A 26 4.20 -9.59 -11.13
N CYS A 27 3.31 -9.51 -12.13
CA CYS A 27 3.32 -8.40 -13.07
C CYS A 27 1.95 -7.75 -13.31
N LEU A 28 0.85 -8.47 -13.11
CA LEU A 28 -0.49 -7.95 -13.37
C LEU A 28 -1.28 -7.81 -12.06
N GLY A 29 -1.74 -6.59 -11.81
CA GLY A 29 -2.55 -6.29 -10.64
C GLY A 29 -3.63 -5.26 -10.92
N ALA A 30 -4.71 -5.31 -10.17
CA ALA A 30 -5.85 -4.42 -10.30
C ALA A 30 -6.27 -3.80 -8.96
N ALA A 31 -6.63 -2.53 -9.00
CA ALA A 31 -7.31 -1.87 -7.90
C ALA A 31 -8.79 -2.27 -7.86
N LEU A 32 -9.31 -2.49 -6.67
CA LEU A 32 -10.69 -2.85 -6.40
C LEU A 32 -11.45 -1.65 -5.86
N ASP A 33 -12.75 -1.60 -6.07
CA ASP A 33 -13.65 -0.60 -5.48
C ASP A 33 -13.95 -0.89 -3.99
N LEU A 34 -12.89 -1.17 -3.24
CA LEU A 34 -12.86 -1.42 -1.81
C LEU A 34 -11.74 -0.58 -1.20
N TYR A 35 -12.09 0.45 -0.46
CA TYR A 35 -11.13 1.46 -0.02
C TYR A 35 -10.82 1.36 1.46
N ASN A 36 -9.54 1.42 1.80
CA ASN A 36 -9.05 1.61 3.15
C ASN A 36 -8.84 3.11 3.40
N GLU A 37 -9.23 3.60 4.56
CA GLU A 37 -9.09 4.99 4.95
C GLU A 37 -8.01 5.13 6.03
N PHE A 38 -7.17 6.14 5.86
CA PHE A 38 -6.10 6.49 6.80
C PHE A 38 -6.17 7.99 7.10
N ILE A 39 -6.14 8.35 8.37
CA ILE A 39 -6.08 9.75 8.80
C ILE A 39 -4.75 9.94 9.53
N PHE A 40 -3.85 10.69 8.91
CA PHE A 40 -2.57 11.06 9.49
C PHE A 40 -2.70 12.38 10.24
N THR A 41 -2.18 12.44 11.46
CA THR A 41 -2.17 13.65 12.28
C THR A 41 -0.75 13.89 12.79
N ARG A 42 -0.24 15.13 12.61
CA ARG A 42 1.00 15.56 13.26
C ARG A 42 0.72 15.73 14.76
N ILE A 43 1.40 14.93 15.58
CA ILE A 43 1.27 14.97 17.05
C ILE A 43 2.55 15.48 17.71
N GLU A 44 2.50 15.79 19.01
CA GLU A 44 3.67 16.15 19.80
C GLU A 44 4.61 14.96 19.99
N GLY A 45 5.91 15.21 19.91
CA GLY A 45 6.94 14.20 20.14
C GLY A 45 8.02 14.17 19.06
N GLY A 46 9.04 13.32 19.28
CA GLY A 46 10.14 13.08 18.36
C GLY A 46 9.75 12.16 17.21
N GLY A 47 10.64 12.01 16.25
CA GLY A 47 10.39 11.25 15.01
C GLY A 47 10.37 9.73 15.16
N ASP A 48 10.69 9.22 16.33
CA ASP A 48 10.57 7.82 16.71
C ASP A 48 9.15 7.45 17.20
N ARG A 49 8.30 8.47 17.47
CA ARG A 49 6.94 8.26 17.92
C ARG A 49 5.96 8.13 16.76
N PHE A 50 5.37 6.94 16.64
CA PHE A 50 4.29 6.64 15.72
C PHE A 50 3.15 5.93 16.44
N ASP A 51 2.01 6.59 16.51
CA ASP A 51 0.80 6.04 17.12
C ASP A 51 -0.13 5.51 16.02
N LEU A 52 -0.31 4.19 15.93
CA LEU A 52 -1.26 3.57 15.01
C LEU A 52 -2.52 3.17 15.77
N ILE A 53 -3.65 3.68 15.33
CA ILE A 53 -4.97 3.38 15.89
C ILE A 53 -5.78 2.72 14.79
N MET A 54 -6.07 1.43 14.94
CA MET A 54 -6.97 0.72 14.03
C MET A 54 -8.40 0.82 14.57
N GLU A 55 -9.29 1.38 13.76
CA GLU A 55 -10.73 1.32 14.03
C GLU A 55 -11.21 -0.10 13.69
N SER A 56 -11.24 -0.95 14.70
CA SER A 56 -11.85 -2.28 14.59
C SER A 56 -13.28 -2.22 15.06
N THR A 57 -14.16 -3.00 14.44
CA THR A 57 -15.52 -3.24 14.91
C THR A 57 -15.57 -3.78 16.36
N ASP A 58 -14.47 -4.35 16.83
CA ASP A 58 -14.34 -4.94 18.16
C ASP A 58 -13.72 -4.00 19.20
N GLY A 59 -13.51 -2.72 18.88
CA GLY A 59 -12.96 -1.71 19.79
C GLY A 59 -11.49 -1.90 20.18
N ASN A 60 -10.79 -2.86 19.58
CA ASN A 60 -9.37 -3.10 19.86
C ASN A 60 -8.48 -2.09 19.16
N HIS A 61 -7.80 -1.25 19.94
CA HIS A 61 -6.74 -0.37 19.43
C HIS A 61 -5.43 -1.17 19.36
N LEU A 62 -5.00 -1.51 18.15
CA LEU A 62 -3.69 -2.07 17.93
C LEU A 62 -2.68 -0.92 17.85
N ARG A 63 -1.71 -0.89 18.77
CA ARG A 63 -0.56 0.01 18.66
C ARG A 63 0.43 -0.60 17.68
N GLY A 64 0.80 0.16 16.66
CA GLY A 64 1.85 -0.23 15.72
C GLY A 64 3.22 0.05 16.32
N GLY A 65 4.11 -0.94 16.28
CA GLY A 65 5.54 -0.77 16.57
C GLY A 65 6.33 -0.29 15.34
N PRO A 66 7.66 -0.14 15.47
CA PRO A 66 8.56 0.28 14.37
C PRO A 66 8.54 -0.65 13.14
N GLU A 67 8.06 -1.90 13.32
CA GLU A 67 7.87 -2.85 12.22
C GLU A 67 6.60 -2.59 11.39
N ASN A 68 5.80 -1.59 11.77
CA ASN A 68 4.57 -1.28 11.06
C ASN A 68 4.87 -0.71 9.68
N LEU A 69 4.25 -1.28 8.62
CA LEU A 69 4.48 -0.88 7.23
C LEU A 69 4.11 0.57 6.95
N VAL A 70 3.08 1.12 7.61
CA VAL A 70 2.71 2.54 7.47
C VAL A 70 3.83 3.43 7.97
N PHE A 71 4.41 3.09 9.14
CA PHE A 71 5.51 3.86 9.71
C PHE A 71 6.79 3.74 8.90
N ARG A 72 7.16 2.53 8.48
CA ARG A 72 8.33 2.29 7.62
C ARG A 72 8.22 3.08 6.30
N ALA A 73 7.03 3.13 5.72
CA ALA A 73 6.77 3.91 4.52
C ALA A 73 6.93 5.42 4.78
N ALA A 74 6.41 5.94 5.90
CA ALA A 74 6.60 7.34 6.30
C ALA A 74 8.08 7.68 6.49
N GLN A 75 8.86 6.82 7.14
CA GLN A 75 10.31 6.99 7.32
C GLN A 75 11.03 7.13 5.97
N LYS A 76 10.69 6.30 4.97
CA LYS A 76 11.26 6.38 3.63
C LYS A 76 10.98 7.71 2.93
N VAL A 77 9.83 8.31 3.21
CA VAL A 77 9.51 9.65 2.68
C VAL A 77 10.39 10.71 3.35
N TRP A 78 10.54 10.69 4.68
CA TRP A 78 11.41 11.63 5.39
C TRP A 78 12.88 11.51 4.92
N GLU A 79 13.41 10.30 4.82
CA GLU A 79 14.75 10.02 4.31
C GLU A 79 14.92 10.61 2.90
N SER A 80 13.97 10.32 1.99
CA SER A 80 14.06 10.77 0.59
C SER A 80 13.89 12.28 0.42
N ALA A 81 13.22 12.94 1.37
CA ALA A 81 13.02 14.38 1.38
C ALA A 81 14.11 15.14 2.17
N ASN A 82 15.11 14.45 2.74
CA ASN A 82 16.09 15.01 3.69
C ASN A 82 15.41 15.82 4.81
N MET A 83 14.38 15.24 5.40
CA MET A 83 13.60 15.84 6.47
C MET A 83 13.84 15.10 7.77
N ASP A 84 14.02 15.83 8.87
CA ASP A 84 14.04 15.22 10.20
C ASP A 84 12.68 14.60 10.50
N PRO A 85 12.64 13.34 11.01
CA PRO A 85 11.41 12.69 11.40
C PRO A 85 10.65 13.46 12.49
N PHE A 86 9.33 13.37 12.47
CA PHE A 86 8.47 13.95 13.48
C PHE A 86 7.36 12.97 13.88
N ALA A 87 6.78 13.18 15.08
CA ALA A 87 5.76 12.28 15.59
C ALA A 87 4.47 12.33 14.77
N LEU A 88 3.93 11.15 14.41
CA LEU A 88 2.68 10.99 13.68
C LEU A 88 1.74 10.04 14.40
N GLU A 89 0.46 10.35 14.33
CA GLU A 89 -0.64 9.41 14.59
C GLU A 89 -1.26 9.01 13.24
N ALA A 90 -1.53 7.73 13.05
CA ALA A 90 -2.33 7.22 11.93
C ALA A 90 -3.55 6.47 12.45
N ARG A 91 -4.75 6.95 12.11
CA ARG A 91 -6.02 6.23 12.35
C ARG A 91 -6.40 5.50 11.08
N VAL A 92 -6.73 4.22 11.21
CA VAL A 92 -6.93 3.31 10.07
C VAL A 92 -8.29 2.65 10.16
N LYS A 93 -9.06 2.78 9.08
CA LYS A 93 -10.30 2.04 8.86
C LYS A 93 -10.15 1.17 7.62
N LEU A 94 -10.19 -0.15 7.79
CA LEU A 94 -10.02 -1.11 6.71
C LEU A 94 -11.38 -1.54 6.15
N ALA A 95 -11.50 -1.61 4.83
CA ALA A 95 -12.67 -2.15 4.15
C ALA A 95 -12.80 -3.67 4.33
N VAL A 96 -11.65 -4.37 4.46
CA VAL A 96 -11.60 -5.80 4.69
C VAL A 96 -10.52 -6.14 5.73
N PRO A 97 -10.68 -7.22 6.49
CA PRO A 97 -9.65 -7.68 7.42
C PRO A 97 -8.33 -7.97 6.69
N PRO A 98 -7.19 -7.77 7.33
CA PRO A 98 -5.89 -8.09 6.74
C PRO A 98 -5.71 -9.59 6.51
N ALA A 99 -4.71 -9.96 5.68
CA ALA A 99 -4.38 -11.34 5.32
C ALA A 99 -5.54 -12.10 4.64
N ARG A 100 -6.16 -11.47 3.63
CA ARG A 100 -7.23 -12.05 2.79
C ARG A 100 -6.90 -12.02 1.30
N GLY A 101 -5.63 -11.79 0.93
CA GLY A 101 -5.21 -11.72 -0.47
C GLY A 101 -5.66 -10.45 -1.20
N LEU A 102 -6.03 -9.38 -0.46
CA LEU A 102 -6.55 -8.12 -1.02
C LEU A 102 -5.58 -6.94 -0.85
N GLY A 103 -4.28 -7.21 -0.92
CA GLY A 103 -3.25 -6.18 -0.94
C GLY A 103 -3.16 -5.32 0.32
N SER A 104 -3.43 -5.89 1.52
CA SER A 104 -3.41 -5.12 2.77
C SER A 104 -2.04 -4.51 3.07
N SER A 105 -0.93 -5.19 2.75
CA SER A 105 0.43 -4.65 2.87
C SER A 105 0.63 -3.47 1.93
N ALA A 106 0.24 -3.63 0.67
CA ALA A 106 0.35 -2.60 -0.34
C ALA A 106 -0.45 -1.33 0.04
N THR A 107 -1.68 -1.49 0.57
CA THR A 107 -2.46 -0.33 1.03
C THR A 107 -1.82 0.37 2.21
N ALA A 108 -1.21 -0.35 3.14
CA ALA A 108 -0.48 0.23 4.27
C ALA A 108 0.76 1.01 3.82
N ILE A 109 1.55 0.45 2.90
CA ILE A 109 2.73 1.09 2.32
C ILE A 109 2.33 2.36 1.57
N VAL A 110 1.38 2.25 0.63
CA VAL A 110 0.93 3.37 -0.21
C VAL A 110 0.32 4.48 0.64
N ALA A 111 -0.50 4.13 1.65
CA ALA A 111 -1.06 5.10 2.57
C ALA A 111 0.02 5.83 3.37
N GLY A 112 1.01 5.11 3.90
CA GLY A 112 2.14 5.68 4.63
C GLY A 112 2.95 6.66 3.78
N LEU A 113 3.26 6.28 2.54
CA LEU A 113 3.98 7.14 1.59
C LEU A 113 3.19 8.40 1.24
N ILE A 114 1.93 8.26 0.84
CA ILE A 114 1.08 9.40 0.47
C ILE A 114 0.83 10.30 1.67
N GLY A 115 0.49 9.72 2.83
CA GLY A 115 0.17 10.47 4.05
C GLY A 115 1.35 11.28 4.56
N ALA A 116 2.53 10.67 4.66
CA ALA A 116 3.76 11.35 5.06
C ALA A 116 4.17 12.44 4.05
N ASN A 117 4.06 12.15 2.75
CA ASN A 117 4.35 13.13 1.72
C ASN A 117 3.39 14.33 1.77
N ALA A 118 2.08 14.07 1.85
CA ALA A 118 1.06 15.11 1.86
C ALA A 118 1.11 15.99 3.12
N ILE A 119 1.42 15.42 4.28
CA ILE A 119 1.53 16.21 5.53
C ILE A 119 2.70 17.19 5.45
N MET A 120 3.73 16.89 4.65
CA MET A 120 4.89 17.75 4.35
C MET A 120 4.67 18.66 3.12
N ASN A 121 3.45 18.85 2.63
CA ASN A 121 3.12 19.59 1.42
C ASN A 121 3.67 18.98 0.12
N SER A 122 3.76 17.65 0.07
CA SER A 122 4.09 16.83 -1.12
C SER A 122 5.43 17.15 -1.78
N PRO A 123 6.56 17.06 -1.05
CA PRO A 123 7.87 17.34 -1.61
C PRO A 123 8.34 16.30 -2.64
N LEU A 124 7.81 15.07 -2.60
CA LEU A 124 8.17 14.00 -3.53
C LEU A 124 7.14 13.85 -4.64
N SER A 125 7.62 13.56 -5.84
CA SER A 125 6.76 13.27 -6.99
C SER A 125 6.07 11.90 -6.87
N LYS A 126 5.02 11.70 -7.66
CA LYS A 126 4.29 10.42 -7.70
C LYS A 126 5.17 9.26 -8.16
N GLU A 127 6.06 9.52 -9.10
CA GLU A 127 7.03 8.55 -9.60
C GLU A 127 7.99 8.12 -8.49
N LYS A 128 8.46 9.08 -7.68
CA LYS A 128 9.32 8.77 -6.54
C LYS A 128 8.60 7.95 -5.46
N LEU A 129 7.36 8.29 -5.15
CA LEU A 129 6.54 7.49 -4.23
C LEU A 129 6.32 6.06 -4.75
N LEU A 130 6.16 5.90 -6.07
CA LEU A 130 6.01 4.59 -6.69
C LEU A 130 7.27 3.73 -6.57
N GLU A 131 8.45 4.32 -6.84
CA GLU A 131 9.73 3.65 -6.62
C GLU A 131 9.86 3.16 -5.17
N LEU A 132 9.61 4.04 -4.20
CA LEU A 132 9.66 3.71 -2.79
C LEU A 132 8.66 2.60 -2.40
N ALA A 133 7.45 2.62 -2.98
CA ALA A 133 6.45 1.59 -2.74
C ALA A 133 6.93 0.21 -3.19
N ILE A 134 7.49 0.14 -4.39
CA ILE A 134 8.02 -1.11 -4.96
C ILE A 134 9.23 -1.61 -4.16
N ASP A 135 10.11 -0.70 -3.74
CA ASP A 135 11.30 -1.05 -2.95
C ASP A 135 10.92 -1.60 -1.56
N ILE A 136 9.86 -1.09 -0.94
CA ILE A 136 9.40 -1.57 0.37
C ILE A 136 8.70 -2.93 0.26
N GLU A 137 7.82 -3.11 -0.72
CA GLU A 137 7.04 -4.34 -0.92
C GLU A 137 7.88 -5.47 -1.54
N GLY A 138 8.83 -5.12 -2.41
CA GLY A 138 9.68 -6.06 -3.14
C GLY A 138 9.13 -6.48 -4.51
N HIS A 139 7.84 -6.26 -4.76
CA HIS A 139 7.19 -6.53 -6.05
C HIS A 139 6.10 -5.49 -6.37
N PRO A 140 5.84 -5.21 -7.67
CA PRO A 140 5.02 -4.09 -8.08
C PRO A 140 3.52 -4.37 -8.14
N ASP A 141 3.12 -5.62 -8.28
CA ASP A 141 1.79 -6.07 -8.72
C ASP A 141 0.63 -5.58 -7.84
N ASN A 142 0.85 -5.34 -6.55
CA ASN A 142 -0.14 -4.78 -5.63
C ASN A 142 0.05 -3.28 -5.39
N VAL A 143 1.29 -2.81 -5.16
CA VAL A 143 1.53 -1.40 -4.82
C VAL A 143 1.27 -0.45 -5.98
N VAL A 144 1.52 -0.91 -7.22
CA VAL A 144 1.29 -0.09 -8.42
C VAL A 144 -0.18 0.22 -8.62
N PRO A 145 -1.10 -0.77 -8.71
CA PRO A 145 -2.52 -0.46 -8.82
C PRO A 145 -3.08 0.22 -7.56
N SER A 146 -2.52 -0.03 -6.37
CA SER A 146 -2.91 0.67 -5.16
C SER A 146 -2.63 2.18 -5.23
N LEU A 147 -1.51 2.58 -5.85
CA LEU A 147 -1.11 3.98 -6.01
C LEU A 147 -1.73 4.65 -7.25
N LEU A 148 -1.84 3.93 -8.37
CA LEU A 148 -2.24 4.49 -9.66
C LEU A 148 -3.73 4.28 -9.98
N GLY A 149 -4.35 3.28 -9.36
CA GLY A 149 -5.69 2.80 -9.70
C GLY A 149 -5.72 1.97 -10.98
N GLY A 150 -6.85 1.29 -11.21
CA GLY A 150 -7.12 0.52 -12.43
C GLY A 150 -6.35 -0.80 -12.53
N LEU A 151 -6.32 -1.36 -13.74
CA LEU A 151 -5.54 -2.55 -14.08
C LEU A 151 -4.16 -2.12 -14.55
N CYS A 152 -3.11 -2.67 -13.93
CA CYS A 152 -1.72 -2.30 -14.22
C CYS A 152 -0.90 -3.53 -14.58
N LEU A 153 -0.22 -3.45 -15.73
CA LEU A 153 0.82 -4.38 -16.11
C LEU A 153 2.17 -3.74 -15.85
N THR A 154 3.04 -4.42 -15.14
CA THR A 154 4.36 -3.95 -14.77
C THR A 154 5.45 -4.89 -15.25
N ALA A 155 6.53 -4.33 -15.75
CA ALA A 155 7.69 -5.10 -16.18
C ALA A 155 8.97 -4.34 -15.84
N ARG A 156 10.06 -5.07 -15.64
CA ARG A 156 11.38 -4.50 -15.48
C ARG A 156 12.09 -4.45 -16.83
N SER A 157 12.54 -3.26 -17.23
CA SER A 157 13.29 -3.09 -18.47
C SER A 157 14.71 -3.63 -18.32
N SER A 158 15.42 -3.84 -19.43
CA SER A 158 16.84 -4.23 -19.44
C SER A 158 17.72 -3.21 -18.68
N SER A 159 17.32 -1.93 -18.64
CA SER A 159 17.97 -0.87 -17.86
C SER A 159 17.54 -0.86 -16.38
N GLN A 160 16.90 -1.91 -15.90
CA GLN A 160 16.41 -2.07 -14.52
C GLN A 160 15.35 -1.04 -14.09
N ARG A 161 14.78 -0.26 -15.01
CA ARG A 161 13.67 0.66 -14.72
C ARG A 161 12.33 -0.05 -14.82
N TRP A 162 11.43 0.33 -13.95
CA TRP A 162 10.05 -0.14 -14.02
C TRP A 162 9.33 0.49 -15.23
N ARG A 163 8.66 -0.34 -15.99
CA ARG A 163 7.71 0.05 -17.04
C ARG A 163 6.34 -0.33 -16.57
N ILE A 164 5.43 0.63 -16.59
CA ILE A 164 4.07 0.47 -16.10
C ILE A 164 3.12 0.84 -17.24
N ILE A 165 2.22 -0.07 -17.53
CA ILE A 165 1.16 0.13 -18.51
C ILE A 165 -0.16 0.03 -17.75
N ARG A 166 -0.98 1.07 -17.82
CA ARG A 166 -2.35 1.00 -17.37
C ARG A 166 -3.18 0.42 -18.50
N CYS A 167 -3.87 -0.67 -18.20
CA CYS A 167 -4.75 -1.36 -19.14
C CYS A 167 -6.18 -0.88 -18.94
N ASP A 168 -6.92 -0.73 -20.01
CA ASP A 168 -8.34 -0.43 -19.93
C ASP A 168 -9.10 -1.68 -19.47
N TRP A 169 -9.99 -1.47 -18.49
CA TRP A 169 -10.91 -2.51 -18.03
C TRP A 169 -12.23 -2.35 -18.78
N HIS A 170 -12.58 -3.34 -19.56
CA HIS A 170 -13.83 -3.26 -20.35
C HIS A 170 -15.05 -3.31 -19.43
N ASP A 171 -16.03 -2.43 -19.65
CA ASP A 171 -17.20 -2.23 -18.78
C ASP A 171 -18.07 -3.49 -18.61
N SER A 172 -18.06 -4.40 -19.58
CA SER A 172 -18.79 -5.67 -19.51
C SER A 172 -18.14 -6.70 -18.59
N ILE A 173 -16.87 -6.51 -18.22
CA ILE A 173 -16.15 -7.41 -17.31
C ILE A 173 -16.45 -7.02 -15.88
N LYS A 174 -16.98 -7.95 -15.09
CA LYS A 174 -17.25 -7.76 -13.67
C LYS A 174 -16.29 -8.64 -12.87
N ALA A 175 -15.58 -8.03 -11.93
CA ALA A 175 -14.78 -8.76 -10.96
C ALA A 175 -15.68 -9.24 -9.81
N VAL A 176 -15.63 -10.54 -9.53
CA VAL A 176 -16.28 -11.12 -8.35
C VAL A 176 -15.19 -11.54 -7.38
N VAL A 177 -15.22 -10.97 -6.18
CA VAL A 177 -14.22 -11.23 -5.13
C VAL A 177 -14.85 -12.11 -4.05
N ALA A 178 -14.28 -13.30 -3.84
CA ALA A 178 -14.62 -14.17 -2.73
C ALA A 178 -13.63 -13.95 -1.58
N ILE A 179 -14.12 -13.49 -0.44
CA ILE A 179 -13.29 -13.23 0.74
C ILE A 179 -13.52 -14.34 1.77
N PRO A 180 -12.58 -15.30 1.92
CA PRO A 180 -12.76 -16.40 2.85
C PRO A 180 -12.64 -15.91 4.31
N ALA A 181 -13.32 -16.60 5.24
CA ALA A 181 -13.19 -16.33 6.66
C ALA A 181 -11.80 -16.72 7.24
N ILE A 182 -11.08 -17.63 6.56
CA ILE A 182 -9.74 -18.08 6.96
C ILE A 182 -8.67 -17.07 6.56
N ARG A 183 -7.58 -17.02 7.33
CA ARG A 183 -6.38 -16.24 6.96
C ARG A 183 -5.59 -17.00 5.90
N LEU A 184 -5.19 -16.28 4.86
CA LEU A 184 -4.33 -16.80 3.80
C LEU A 184 -2.96 -16.11 3.86
N SER A 185 -1.90 -16.90 3.93
CA SER A 185 -0.54 -16.40 3.79
C SER A 185 -0.20 -16.28 2.32
N THR A 186 0.32 -15.12 1.88
CA THR A 186 0.74 -14.89 0.49
C THR A 186 1.79 -15.90 0.04
N SER A 187 2.74 -16.26 0.91
CA SER A 187 3.76 -17.27 0.62
C SER A 187 3.15 -18.65 0.37
N ALA A 188 2.13 -19.06 1.12
CA ALA A 188 1.47 -20.34 0.90
C ALA A 188 0.70 -20.41 -0.44
N VAL A 189 0.15 -19.28 -0.88
CA VAL A 189 -0.59 -19.20 -2.15
C VAL A 189 0.35 -19.18 -3.36
N SER A 190 1.49 -18.54 -3.26
CA SER A 190 2.48 -18.44 -4.35
C SER A 190 2.99 -19.82 -4.80
N TYR A 191 3.09 -20.80 -3.90
CA TYR A 191 3.51 -22.15 -4.23
C TYR A 191 2.45 -22.95 -5.01
N THR A 192 1.17 -22.62 -4.89
CA THR A 192 0.11 -23.35 -5.61
C THR A 192 0.09 -23.05 -7.10
N HIS A 193 0.57 -21.89 -7.53
CA HIS A 193 0.66 -21.51 -8.94
C HIS A 193 1.85 -22.19 -9.68
N LEU A 194 2.88 -22.61 -8.93
CA LEU A 194 4.04 -23.31 -9.50
C LEU A 194 3.79 -24.80 -9.76
N THR A 195 2.67 -25.33 -9.33
CA THR A 195 2.31 -26.75 -9.44
C THR A 195 1.19 -27.02 -10.43
N LEU A 196 0.89 -26.11 -11.35
CA LEU A 196 0.03 -26.47 -12.49
C LEU A 196 0.77 -27.52 -13.31
N PRO A 197 0.22 -28.75 -13.45
CA PRO A 197 0.87 -29.77 -14.22
C PRO A 197 0.90 -29.33 -15.70
N THR A 198 2.10 -29.14 -16.22
CA THR A 198 2.36 -29.06 -17.66
C THR A 198 2.17 -30.44 -18.25
N ASN A 199 0.96 -30.95 -18.23
CA ASN A 199 0.57 -32.13 -18.96
C ASN A 199 -0.22 -31.67 -20.20
N CYS A 200 0.51 -31.35 -21.25
CA CYS A 200 0.08 -31.44 -22.65
C CYS A 200 1.01 -32.37 -23.37
#